data_ea5dbbcc2ce8cffdcdabda1e6f9fc657
#
_entry.id   ea5dbbcc2ce8cffdcdabda1e6f9fc657
#
_cell.length_a   1.000
_cell.length_b   1.000
_cell.length_c   1.000
_cell.angle_alpha   90.00
_cell.angle_beta   90.00
_cell.angle_gamma   90.00
#
_symmetry.space_group_name_H-M   'P 1'
#
loop_
_entity.id
_entity.type
_entity.pdbx_description
1 polymer ?
#
loop_
_entity_poly.entity_id
_entity_poly.type
_entity_poly.pdbx_seq_one_letter_code
_entity_poly.pdbx_strand_id
1 'polypeptide(L)'
;FVVIIYGIVEQYGTDGLIVATILAGIILVIMGICRFGSLIKYIPYTITTGFTCGIAVTLFVGQLKDFFGLEIASVPSEFLNKVIAYVQNISTINLTSTIIGVVAIIIMLFWPKVTDKIPGSLVAIIITTAIVYFAKLPVNTIGSVYGELNSAFPTFHAPALSMKLVQEMISPAFTIAILAGIESLLSAVVSDGMIGCLLYTSDAADE
;
A
#
# COMPACT_ATOMS: atom_id res chain seq x y z
N PHE A 1 -1.13 5.37 -1.50
CA PHE A 1 0.18 5.96 -1.14
C PHE A 1 1.34 5.39 -1.94
N VAL A 2 1.51 4.05 -2.02
CA VAL A 2 2.71 3.41 -2.60
C VAL A 2 3.04 3.93 -4.00
N VAL A 3 2.06 4.13 -4.87
CA VAL A 3 2.27 4.62 -6.25
C VAL A 3 2.85 6.05 -6.26
N ILE A 4 2.33 6.92 -5.38
CA ILE A 4 2.80 8.32 -5.30
C ILE A 4 4.21 8.37 -4.69
N ILE A 5 4.44 7.62 -3.61
CA ILE A 5 5.74 7.51 -2.96
C ILE A 5 6.78 6.98 -3.94
N TYR A 6 6.45 5.93 -4.69
CA TYR A 6 7.34 5.37 -5.71
C TYR A 6 7.72 6.42 -6.77
N GLY A 7 6.75 7.16 -7.30
CA GLY A 7 7.01 8.21 -8.28
C GLY A 7 7.91 9.34 -7.75
N ILE A 8 7.75 9.72 -6.47
CA ILE A 8 8.62 10.74 -5.84
C ILE A 8 10.03 10.20 -5.65
N VAL A 9 10.16 8.97 -5.16
CA VAL A 9 11.48 8.35 -4.94
C VAL A 9 12.23 8.13 -6.25
N GLU A 10 11.52 7.76 -7.32
CA GLU A 10 12.10 7.55 -8.64
C GLU A 10 12.64 8.86 -9.24
N GLN A 11 11.94 9.99 -9.06
CA GLN A 11 12.31 11.29 -9.65
C GLN A 11 13.25 12.12 -8.78
N TYR A 12 13.05 12.09 -7.46
CA TYR A 12 13.69 13.02 -6.52
C TYR A 12 14.48 12.32 -5.40
N GLY A 13 14.52 10.99 -5.43
CA GLY A 13 15.21 10.21 -4.41
C GLY A 13 14.53 10.27 -3.03
N THR A 14 15.26 9.76 -2.01
CA THR A 14 14.79 9.74 -0.63
C THR A 14 14.66 11.12 -0.01
N ASP A 15 15.53 12.06 -0.39
CA ASP A 15 15.49 13.44 0.11
C ASP A 15 14.20 14.14 -0.33
N GLY A 16 13.77 13.94 -1.60
CA GLY A 16 12.50 14.45 -2.09
C GLY A 16 11.31 13.90 -1.31
N LEU A 17 11.33 12.60 -0.99
CA LEU A 17 10.27 11.97 -0.18
C LEU A 17 10.21 12.56 1.23
N ILE A 18 11.36 12.75 1.90
CA ILE A 18 11.42 13.33 3.24
C ILE A 18 10.83 14.75 3.23
N VAL A 19 11.24 15.58 2.28
CA VAL A 19 10.74 16.96 2.15
C VAL A 19 9.24 16.97 1.85
N ALA A 20 8.76 16.13 0.91
CA ALA A 20 7.33 16.02 0.59
C ALA A 20 6.51 15.58 1.81
N THR A 21 7.02 14.63 2.60
CA THR A 21 6.34 14.15 3.81
C THR A 21 6.26 15.22 4.90
N ILE A 22 7.33 15.97 5.13
CA ILE A 22 7.34 17.10 6.09
C ILE A 22 6.33 18.17 5.66
N LEU A 23 6.35 18.56 4.39
CA LEU A 23 5.40 19.54 3.86
C LEU A 23 3.96 19.03 3.95
N ALA A 24 3.71 17.76 3.63
CA ALA A 24 2.39 17.16 3.76
C ALA A 24 1.91 17.16 5.22
N GLY A 25 2.79 16.87 6.17
CA GLY A 25 2.49 16.98 7.60
C GLY A 25 2.10 18.39 8.02
N ILE A 26 2.82 19.41 7.55
CA ILE A 26 2.48 20.82 7.81
C ILE A 26 1.11 21.16 7.22
N ILE A 27 0.83 20.75 5.99
CA ILE A 27 -0.47 20.98 5.34
C ILE A 27 -1.59 20.31 6.14
N LEU A 28 -1.40 19.06 6.60
CA LEU A 28 -2.39 18.34 7.41
C LEU A 28 -2.66 19.05 8.74
N VAL A 29 -1.63 19.56 9.41
CA VAL A 29 -1.79 20.36 10.64
C VAL A 29 -2.61 21.62 10.37
N ILE A 30 -2.32 22.33 9.28
CA ILE A 30 -3.09 23.52 8.88
C ILE A 30 -4.56 23.14 8.59
N MET A 31 -4.78 22.05 7.86
CA MET A 31 -6.13 21.54 7.57
C MET A 31 -6.88 21.17 8.86
N GLY A 32 -6.19 20.59 9.84
CA GLY A 32 -6.75 20.27 11.16
C GLY A 32 -7.18 21.54 11.92
N ILE A 33 -6.30 22.54 12.00
CA ILE A 33 -6.60 23.82 12.62
C ILE A 33 -7.79 24.53 11.94
N CYS A 34 -7.87 24.43 10.59
CA CYS A 34 -8.97 24.96 9.81
C CYS A 34 -10.27 24.11 9.89
N ARG A 35 -10.27 23.04 10.67
CA ARG A 35 -11.41 22.10 10.85
C ARG A 35 -11.91 21.49 9.54
N PHE A 36 -11.01 21.23 8.60
CA PHE A 36 -11.39 20.59 7.32
C PHE A 36 -11.86 19.14 7.51
N GLY A 37 -11.61 18.51 8.66
CA GLY A 37 -12.20 17.21 9.02
C GLY A 37 -13.72 17.19 8.93
N SER A 38 -14.39 18.32 9.22
CA SER A 38 -15.85 18.40 9.09
C SER A 38 -16.38 18.31 7.66
N LEU A 39 -15.52 18.53 6.65
CA LEU A 39 -15.88 18.40 5.23
C LEU A 39 -16.24 16.96 4.83
N ILE A 40 -15.80 15.95 5.60
CA ILE A 40 -16.14 14.55 5.32
C ILE A 40 -17.65 14.30 5.37
N LYS A 41 -18.39 15.07 6.18
CA LYS A 41 -19.86 14.99 6.26
C LYS A 41 -20.54 15.27 4.91
N TYR A 42 -19.84 15.94 3.99
CA TYR A 42 -20.34 16.28 2.67
C TYR A 42 -19.87 15.34 1.57
N ILE A 43 -19.02 14.37 1.89
CA ILE A 43 -18.56 13.37 0.92
C ILE A 43 -19.64 12.30 0.79
N PRO A 44 -20.29 12.15 -0.39
CA PRO A 44 -21.29 11.12 -0.61
C PRO A 44 -20.67 9.73 -0.44
N TYR A 45 -21.42 8.81 0.16
CA TYR A 45 -21.03 7.40 0.34
C TYR A 45 -20.58 6.72 -0.98
N THR A 46 -21.19 7.10 -2.08
CA THR A 46 -20.81 6.58 -3.41
C THR A 46 -19.38 6.91 -3.83
N ILE A 47 -18.88 8.09 -3.44
CA ILE A 47 -17.48 8.47 -3.71
C ILE A 47 -16.53 7.62 -2.87
N THR A 48 -16.83 7.42 -1.60
CA THR A 48 -16.00 6.59 -0.71
C THR A 48 -15.96 5.14 -1.16
N THR A 49 -17.11 4.59 -1.54
CA THR A 49 -17.21 3.22 -2.08
C THR A 49 -16.45 3.09 -3.39
N GLY A 50 -16.63 4.04 -4.33
CA GLY A 50 -15.91 4.04 -5.60
C GLY A 50 -14.40 4.11 -5.42
N PHE A 51 -13.92 4.95 -4.51
CA PHE A 51 -12.50 5.06 -4.16
C PHE A 51 -11.96 3.74 -3.60
N THR A 52 -12.65 3.14 -2.65
CA THR A 52 -12.26 1.85 -2.04
C THR A 52 -12.24 0.72 -3.08
N CYS A 53 -13.25 0.65 -3.97
CA CYS A 53 -13.28 -0.31 -5.05
C CYS A 53 -12.11 -0.10 -6.03
N GLY A 54 -11.80 1.15 -6.36
CA GLY A 54 -10.65 1.47 -7.23
C GLY A 54 -9.32 1.01 -6.62
N ILE A 55 -9.13 1.23 -5.33
CA ILE A 55 -7.95 0.72 -4.60
C ILE A 55 -7.93 -0.80 -4.63
N ALA A 56 -9.04 -1.47 -4.33
CA ALA A 56 -9.13 -2.93 -4.32
C ALA A 56 -8.76 -3.54 -5.68
N VAL A 57 -9.28 -2.99 -6.77
CA VAL A 57 -8.95 -3.43 -8.14
C VAL A 57 -7.47 -3.21 -8.44
N THR A 58 -6.93 -2.04 -8.09
CA THR A 58 -5.51 -1.71 -8.32
C THR A 58 -4.59 -2.64 -7.55
N LEU A 59 -4.90 -2.93 -6.29
CA LEU A 59 -4.15 -3.87 -5.46
C LEU A 59 -4.25 -5.29 -6.02
N PHE A 60 -5.45 -5.75 -6.38
CA PHE A 60 -5.66 -7.07 -6.95
C PHE A 60 -4.83 -7.27 -8.22
N VAL A 61 -4.92 -6.33 -9.16
CA VAL A 61 -4.12 -6.38 -10.39
C VAL A 61 -2.62 -6.32 -10.07
N GLY A 62 -2.22 -5.51 -9.09
CA GLY A 62 -0.83 -5.45 -8.65
C GLY A 62 -0.25 -6.78 -8.16
N GLN A 63 -1.06 -7.62 -7.54
CA GLN A 63 -0.64 -8.93 -7.04
C GLN A 63 -0.53 -10.02 -8.11
N LEU A 64 -1.14 -9.84 -9.30
CA LEU A 64 -1.17 -10.88 -10.34
C LEU A 64 0.24 -11.27 -10.83
N LYS A 65 1.17 -10.31 -10.90
CA LYS A 65 2.55 -10.58 -11.29
C LYS A 65 3.18 -11.63 -10.37
N ASP A 66 3.12 -11.40 -9.08
CA ASP A 66 3.79 -12.24 -8.08
C ASP A 66 3.03 -13.55 -7.87
N PHE A 67 1.70 -13.52 -7.93
CA PHE A 67 0.87 -14.71 -7.84
C PHE A 67 1.14 -15.71 -8.97
N PHE A 68 1.24 -15.22 -10.20
CA PHE A 68 1.57 -16.05 -11.36
C PHE A 68 3.08 -16.20 -11.59
N GLY A 69 3.91 -15.50 -10.81
CA GLY A 69 5.36 -15.53 -10.97
C GLY A 69 5.83 -15.03 -12.33
N LEU A 70 5.19 -13.96 -12.87
CA LEU A 70 5.51 -13.42 -14.18
C LEU A 70 6.89 -12.76 -14.20
N GLU A 71 7.69 -13.06 -15.21
CA GLU A 71 8.99 -12.44 -15.43
C GLU A 71 8.83 -11.12 -16.20
N ILE A 72 8.78 -10.00 -15.48
CA ILE A 72 8.65 -8.66 -16.05
C ILE A 72 9.75 -7.80 -15.45
N ALA A 73 10.67 -7.33 -16.28
CA ALA A 73 11.85 -6.56 -15.84
C ALA A 73 11.48 -5.22 -15.18
N SER A 74 10.49 -4.51 -15.72
CA SER A 74 9.97 -3.27 -15.15
C SER A 74 8.47 -3.23 -15.30
N VAL A 75 7.76 -3.08 -14.18
CA VAL A 75 6.29 -3.00 -14.18
C VAL A 75 5.90 -1.53 -14.33
N PRO A 76 5.12 -1.17 -15.37
CA PRO A 76 4.65 0.21 -15.55
C PRO A 76 3.82 0.67 -14.36
N SER A 77 3.95 1.96 -14.00
CA SER A 77 3.17 2.57 -12.91
C SER A 77 1.69 2.74 -13.28
N GLU A 78 1.41 3.00 -14.56
CA GLU A 78 0.04 3.19 -15.06
C GLU A 78 -0.73 1.88 -15.09
N PHE A 79 -1.99 1.92 -14.64
CA PHE A 79 -2.85 0.75 -14.52
C PHE A 79 -3.04 0.00 -15.85
N LEU A 80 -3.37 0.70 -16.93
CA LEU A 80 -3.61 0.07 -18.25
C LEU A 80 -2.34 -0.57 -18.81
N ASN A 81 -1.22 0.15 -18.76
CA ASN A 81 0.07 -0.34 -19.24
C ASN A 81 0.53 -1.57 -18.41
N LYS A 82 0.22 -1.59 -17.12
CA LYS A 82 0.46 -2.74 -16.24
C LYS A 82 -0.32 -3.97 -16.69
N VAL A 83 -1.62 -3.83 -16.94
CA VAL A 83 -2.46 -4.94 -17.43
C VAL A 83 -1.95 -5.44 -18.78
N ILE A 84 -1.61 -4.56 -19.70
CA ILE A 84 -1.07 -4.91 -21.01
C ILE A 84 0.26 -5.69 -20.84
N ALA A 85 1.16 -5.22 -19.97
CA ALA A 85 2.42 -5.90 -19.70
C ALA A 85 2.20 -7.32 -19.14
N TYR A 86 1.19 -7.53 -18.30
CA TYR A 86 0.86 -8.85 -17.75
C TYR A 86 0.34 -9.78 -18.84
N VAL A 87 -0.55 -9.30 -19.70
CA VAL A 87 -1.08 -10.09 -20.83
C VAL A 87 0.03 -10.47 -21.82
N GLN A 88 0.93 -9.54 -22.12
CA GLN A 88 2.06 -9.80 -23.03
C GLN A 88 3.04 -10.84 -22.47
N ASN A 89 3.21 -10.92 -21.16
CA ASN A 89 4.12 -11.82 -20.49
C ASN A 89 3.42 -13.05 -19.87
N ILE A 90 2.18 -13.33 -20.27
CA ILE A 90 1.41 -14.45 -19.72
C ILE A 90 2.07 -15.83 -19.99
N SER A 91 2.88 -15.93 -21.03
CA SER A 91 3.64 -17.15 -21.36
C SER A 91 4.76 -17.46 -20.36
N THR A 92 5.14 -16.52 -19.50
CA THR A 92 6.17 -16.68 -18.46
C THR A 92 5.62 -17.18 -17.13
N ILE A 93 4.36 -17.62 -17.08
CA ILE A 93 3.73 -18.10 -15.84
C ILE A 93 4.57 -19.20 -15.20
N ASN A 94 4.91 -19.00 -13.93
CA ASN A 94 5.54 -20.01 -13.09
C ASN A 94 4.47 -20.82 -12.34
N LEU A 95 4.26 -22.06 -12.78
CA LEU A 95 3.25 -22.93 -12.18
C LEU A 95 3.51 -23.18 -10.69
N THR A 96 4.78 -23.27 -10.29
CA THR A 96 5.16 -23.49 -8.89
C THR A 96 4.74 -22.30 -8.02
N SER A 97 4.98 -21.07 -8.47
CA SER A 97 4.52 -19.84 -7.77
C SER A 97 3.00 -19.81 -7.63
N THR A 98 2.29 -20.15 -8.72
CA THR A 98 0.82 -20.20 -8.72
C THR A 98 0.29 -21.25 -7.73
N ILE A 99 0.88 -22.44 -7.68
CA ILE A 99 0.49 -23.49 -6.72
C ILE A 99 0.70 -23.01 -5.28
N ILE A 100 1.84 -22.40 -4.98
CA ILE A 100 2.12 -21.85 -3.64
C ILE A 100 1.11 -20.73 -3.28
N GLY A 101 0.79 -19.86 -4.24
CA GLY A 101 -0.25 -18.84 -4.06
C GLY A 101 -1.63 -19.43 -3.76
N VAL A 102 -2.04 -20.47 -4.49
CA VAL A 102 -3.30 -21.19 -4.25
C VAL A 102 -3.29 -21.87 -2.87
N VAL A 103 -2.20 -22.51 -2.49
CA VAL A 103 -2.04 -23.12 -1.15
C VAL A 103 -2.18 -22.06 -0.06
N ALA A 104 -1.55 -20.88 -0.22
CA ALA A 104 -1.69 -19.78 0.72
C ALA A 104 -3.16 -19.32 0.86
N ILE A 105 -3.89 -19.19 -0.24
CA ILE A 105 -5.31 -18.82 -0.23
C ILE A 105 -6.13 -19.89 0.50
N ILE A 106 -5.91 -21.16 0.23
CA ILE A 106 -6.60 -22.27 0.90
C ILE A 106 -6.37 -22.22 2.40
N ILE A 107 -5.12 -22.04 2.83
CA ILE A 107 -4.80 -21.89 4.26
C ILE A 107 -5.57 -20.74 4.86
N MET A 108 -5.54 -19.55 4.23
CA MET A 108 -6.25 -18.36 4.74
C MET A 108 -7.76 -18.55 4.86
N LEU A 109 -8.38 -19.27 3.91
CA LEU A 109 -9.83 -19.52 3.92
C LEU A 109 -10.25 -20.56 4.97
N PHE A 110 -9.43 -21.58 5.20
CA PHE A 110 -9.79 -22.64 6.14
C PHE A 110 -9.30 -22.43 7.57
N TRP A 111 -8.25 -21.61 7.76
CA TRP A 111 -7.66 -21.35 9.07
C TRP A 111 -8.64 -20.78 10.11
N PRO A 112 -9.56 -19.86 9.78
CA PRO A 112 -10.54 -19.34 10.75
C PRO A 112 -11.46 -20.42 11.33
N LYS A 113 -11.64 -21.56 10.62
CA LYS A 113 -12.40 -22.71 11.15
C LYS A 113 -11.63 -23.48 12.22
N VAL A 114 -10.30 -23.34 12.26
CA VAL A 114 -9.44 -24.01 13.25
C VAL A 114 -9.25 -23.12 14.48
N THR A 115 -8.94 -21.84 14.28
CA THR A 115 -8.80 -20.87 15.38
C THR A 115 -8.88 -19.44 14.87
N ASP A 116 -9.58 -18.59 15.63
CA ASP A 116 -9.67 -17.14 15.39
C ASP A 116 -8.58 -16.35 16.14
N LYS A 117 -7.80 -17.03 17.01
CA LYS A 117 -6.78 -16.36 17.85
C LYS A 117 -5.52 -15.98 17.06
N ILE A 118 -5.24 -16.70 15.99
CA ILE A 118 -4.03 -16.49 15.15
C ILE A 118 -4.50 -16.11 13.74
N PRO A 119 -4.04 -14.96 13.20
CA PRO A 119 -4.40 -14.56 11.84
C PRO A 119 -3.99 -15.62 10.81
N GLY A 120 -4.93 -16.04 9.95
CA GLY A 120 -4.65 -17.05 8.92
C GLY A 120 -3.57 -16.63 7.93
N SER A 121 -3.41 -15.32 7.68
CA SER A 121 -2.35 -14.76 6.85
C SER A 121 -0.95 -15.03 7.42
N LEU A 122 -0.78 -14.91 8.74
CA LEU A 122 0.50 -15.19 9.40
C LEU A 122 0.87 -16.68 9.23
N VAL A 123 -0.10 -17.56 9.44
CA VAL A 123 0.11 -19.01 9.30
C VAL A 123 0.40 -19.38 7.85
N ALA A 124 -0.32 -18.80 6.89
CA ALA A 124 -0.06 -19.01 5.47
C ALA A 124 1.38 -18.61 5.10
N ILE A 125 1.86 -17.45 5.54
CA ILE A 125 3.24 -17.00 5.29
C ILE A 125 4.25 -18.00 5.88
N ILE A 126 4.08 -18.41 7.13
CA ILE A 126 5.02 -19.32 7.78
C ILE A 126 5.06 -20.69 7.04
N ILE A 127 3.89 -21.26 6.76
CA ILE A 127 3.81 -22.57 6.11
C ILE A 127 4.35 -22.51 4.69
N THR A 128 3.93 -21.54 3.88
CA THR A 128 4.40 -21.44 2.49
C THR A 128 5.89 -21.13 2.40
N THR A 129 6.42 -20.28 3.29
CA THR A 129 7.85 -20.00 3.39
C THR A 129 8.63 -21.29 3.75
N ALA A 130 8.14 -22.05 4.74
CA ALA A 130 8.78 -23.32 5.11
C ALA A 130 8.77 -24.31 3.95
N ILE A 131 7.65 -24.45 3.24
CA ILE A 131 7.56 -25.34 2.06
C ILE A 131 8.59 -24.92 1.01
N VAL A 132 8.62 -23.63 0.63
CA VAL A 132 9.55 -23.11 -0.38
C VAL A 132 11.01 -23.33 0.04
N TYR A 133 11.32 -23.08 1.30
CA TYR A 133 12.69 -23.20 1.84
C TYR A 133 13.18 -24.64 1.87
N PHE A 134 12.39 -25.56 2.45
CA PHE A 134 12.80 -26.97 2.58
C PHE A 134 12.75 -27.73 1.29
N ALA A 135 11.76 -27.47 0.43
CA ALA A 135 11.64 -28.13 -0.88
C ALA A 135 12.50 -27.47 -1.97
N LYS A 136 13.20 -26.35 -1.66
CA LYS A 136 14.04 -25.58 -2.59
C LYS A 136 13.34 -25.30 -3.92
N LEU A 137 12.09 -24.84 -3.83
CA LEU A 137 11.27 -24.61 -5.01
C LEU A 137 11.79 -23.41 -5.83
N PRO A 138 11.74 -23.48 -7.18
CA PRO A 138 12.18 -22.40 -8.07
C PRO A 138 11.12 -21.30 -8.14
N VAL A 139 10.97 -20.54 -7.08
CA VAL A 139 10.05 -19.41 -6.97
C VAL A 139 10.81 -18.15 -6.55
N ASN A 140 10.30 -17.01 -6.97
CA ASN A 140 10.83 -15.74 -6.54
C ASN A 140 10.58 -15.53 -5.04
N THR A 141 11.64 -15.31 -4.29
CA THR A 141 11.60 -14.96 -2.87
C THR A 141 11.99 -13.49 -2.68
N ILE A 142 11.68 -12.92 -1.54
CA ILE A 142 12.10 -11.55 -1.20
C ILE A 142 13.63 -11.42 -1.35
N GLY A 143 14.39 -12.40 -0.86
CA GLY A 143 15.85 -12.40 -0.98
C GLY A 143 16.36 -12.53 -2.41
N SER A 144 15.67 -13.27 -3.29
CA SER A 144 16.08 -13.41 -4.70
C SER A 144 15.77 -12.16 -5.54
N VAL A 145 14.71 -11.43 -5.21
CA VAL A 145 14.26 -10.25 -5.96
C VAL A 145 14.93 -8.96 -5.46
N TYR A 146 15.04 -8.80 -4.14
CA TYR A 146 15.54 -7.57 -3.52
C TYR A 146 16.97 -7.70 -2.95
N GLY A 147 17.58 -8.88 -3.05
CA GLY A 147 18.89 -9.17 -2.47
C GLY A 147 18.85 -9.28 -0.95
N GLU A 148 20.00 -9.13 -0.31
CA GLU A 148 20.09 -9.12 1.15
C GLU A 148 19.43 -7.86 1.71
N LEU A 149 18.38 -8.05 2.51
CA LEU A 149 17.73 -6.93 3.21
C LEU A 149 18.73 -6.38 4.24
N ASN A 150 19.06 -5.10 4.10
CA ASN A 150 19.91 -4.43 5.07
C ASN A 150 19.19 -4.39 6.44
N SER A 151 19.69 -5.17 7.39
CA SER A 151 19.15 -5.24 8.76
C SER A 151 19.63 -4.11 9.67
N ALA A 152 20.46 -3.20 9.16
CA ALA A 152 20.88 -2.02 9.92
C ALA A 152 19.71 -1.05 10.10
N PHE A 153 19.62 -0.45 11.29
CA PHE A 153 18.69 0.64 11.52
C PHE A 153 18.98 1.78 10.52
N PRO A 154 17.91 2.43 9.98
CA PRO A 154 18.10 3.60 9.12
C PRO A 154 18.96 4.64 9.86
N THR A 155 20.05 5.07 9.24
CA THR A 155 20.84 6.18 9.76
C THR A 155 20.02 7.46 9.59
N PHE A 156 19.98 8.29 10.65
CA PHE A 156 19.34 9.61 10.53
C PHE A 156 20.07 10.43 9.47
N HIS A 157 19.40 10.71 8.39
CA HIS A 157 19.88 11.54 7.32
C HIS A 157 19.03 12.82 7.24
N ALA A 158 19.67 13.96 7.46
CA ALA A 158 19.00 15.24 7.24
C ALA A 158 18.93 15.49 5.72
N PRO A 159 17.73 15.72 5.18
CA PRO A 159 17.59 15.92 3.73
C PRO A 159 18.37 17.17 3.30
N ALA A 160 18.94 17.13 2.11
CA ALA A 160 19.57 18.30 1.49
C ALA A 160 18.47 19.31 1.11
N LEU A 161 18.15 20.23 2.02
CA LEU A 161 17.15 21.27 1.81
C LEU A 161 17.63 22.28 0.78
N SER A 162 17.11 22.20 -0.42
CA SER A 162 17.25 23.21 -1.46
C SER A 162 15.90 23.90 -1.67
N MET A 163 15.90 25.23 -1.82
CA MET A 163 14.68 25.98 -2.10
C MET A 163 13.98 25.47 -3.36
N LYS A 164 14.76 25.02 -4.36
CA LYS A 164 14.22 24.41 -5.57
C LYS A 164 13.51 23.12 -5.28
N LEU A 165 14.11 22.22 -4.48
CA LEU A 165 13.48 20.95 -4.08
C LEU A 165 12.19 21.18 -3.30
N VAL A 166 12.18 22.14 -2.38
CA VAL A 166 10.97 22.52 -1.63
C VAL A 166 9.85 22.97 -2.57
N GLN A 167 10.15 23.81 -3.56
CA GLN A 167 9.16 24.28 -4.53
C GLN A 167 8.61 23.13 -5.39
N GLU A 168 9.46 22.21 -5.84
CA GLU A 168 9.06 21.05 -6.62
C GLU A 168 8.21 20.07 -5.79
N MET A 169 8.44 20.00 -4.48
CA MET A 169 7.71 19.10 -3.57
C MET A 169 6.37 19.65 -3.06
N ILE A 170 6.02 20.90 -3.32
CA ILE A 170 4.73 21.47 -2.88
C ILE A 170 3.55 20.68 -3.48
N SER A 171 3.57 20.42 -4.78
CA SER A 171 2.49 19.69 -5.46
C SER A 171 2.37 18.23 -5.01
N PRO A 172 3.44 17.43 -4.96
CA PRO A 172 3.41 16.11 -4.37
C PRO A 172 2.97 16.11 -2.90
N ALA A 173 3.45 17.05 -2.09
CA ALA A 173 3.08 17.17 -0.68
C ALA A 173 1.58 17.44 -0.49
N PHE A 174 1.01 18.32 -1.30
CA PHE A 174 -0.42 18.60 -1.28
C PHE A 174 -1.24 17.35 -1.64
N THR A 175 -0.82 16.60 -2.64
CA THR A 175 -1.45 15.33 -3.02
C THR A 175 -1.38 14.30 -1.89
N ILE A 176 -0.21 14.16 -1.25
CA ILE A 176 -0.03 13.27 -0.09
C ILE A 176 -0.94 13.70 1.05
N ALA A 177 -0.99 15.01 1.37
CA ALA A 177 -1.80 15.53 2.47
C ALA A 177 -3.30 15.27 2.26
N ILE A 178 -3.82 15.55 1.06
CA ILE A 178 -5.23 15.30 0.75
C ILE A 178 -5.55 13.82 0.83
N LEU A 179 -4.71 12.96 0.22
CA LEU A 179 -4.94 11.52 0.26
C LEU A 179 -4.85 10.97 1.68
N ALA A 180 -3.87 11.41 2.47
CA ALA A 180 -3.74 11.02 3.87
C ALA A 180 -4.94 11.45 4.70
N GLY A 181 -5.41 12.69 4.51
CA GLY A 181 -6.61 13.20 5.15
C GLY A 181 -7.85 12.37 4.79
N ILE A 182 -8.06 12.11 3.50
CA ILE A 182 -9.20 11.31 3.02
C ILE A 182 -9.11 9.88 3.56
N GLU A 183 -7.95 9.21 3.45
CA GLU A 183 -7.80 7.83 3.92
C GLU A 183 -8.01 7.71 5.43
N SER A 184 -7.46 8.62 6.22
CA SER A 184 -7.64 8.63 7.68
C SER A 184 -9.09 8.81 8.06
N LEU A 185 -9.77 9.78 7.44
CA LEU A 185 -11.19 10.05 7.70
C LEU A 185 -12.09 8.89 7.22
N LEU A 186 -11.79 8.29 6.06
CA LEU A 186 -12.51 7.11 5.57
C LEU A 186 -12.31 5.91 6.49
N SER A 187 -11.10 5.69 6.98
CA SER A 187 -10.80 4.62 7.94
C SER A 187 -11.59 4.80 9.23
N ALA A 188 -11.73 6.04 9.72
CA ALA A 188 -12.57 6.35 10.88
C ALA A 188 -14.03 6.01 10.60
N VAL A 189 -14.60 6.47 9.47
CA VAL A 189 -16.00 6.20 9.09
C VAL A 189 -16.28 4.72 8.94
N VAL A 190 -15.37 3.96 8.31
CA VAL A 190 -15.51 2.51 8.15
C VAL A 190 -15.43 1.80 9.50
N SER A 191 -14.50 2.21 10.36
CA SER A 191 -14.35 1.66 11.71
C SER A 191 -15.60 1.88 12.55
N ASP A 192 -16.17 3.08 12.52
CA ASP A 192 -17.42 3.41 13.21
C ASP A 192 -18.59 2.57 12.70
N GLY A 193 -18.67 2.37 11.38
CA GLY A 193 -19.69 1.50 10.78
C GLY A 193 -19.58 0.03 11.20
N MET A 194 -18.35 -0.46 11.44
CA MET A 194 -18.11 -1.85 11.88
C MET A 194 -18.47 -2.07 13.37
N ILE A 195 -18.30 -1.05 14.20
CA ILE A 195 -18.54 -1.12 15.66
C ILE A 195 -20.01 -0.79 16.00
N GLY A 196 -20.76 -0.24 15.04
CA GLY A 196 -22.15 0.19 15.27
C GLY A 196 -22.27 1.39 16.22
N CYS A 197 -21.16 2.09 16.46
CA CYS A 197 -21.07 3.26 17.31
C CYS A 197 -20.94 4.50 16.42
N LEU A 198 -21.79 5.50 16.63
CA LEU A 198 -21.73 6.75 15.89
C LEU A 198 -20.49 7.53 16.32
N LEU A 199 -19.56 7.75 15.39
CA LEU A 199 -18.60 8.84 15.27
C LEU A 199 -18.11 9.50 16.59
N TYR A 200 -17.43 8.75 17.42
CA TYR A 200 -16.71 9.36 18.53
C TYR A 200 -15.35 9.95 18.10
N THR A 201 -14.79 9.44 16.99
CA THR A 201 -13.45 9.82 16.55
C THR A 201 -13.41 11.12 15.75
N SER A 202 -14.48 11.53 15.08
CA SER A 202 -14.51 12.82 14.40
C SER A 202 -15.08 13.95 15.26
N ASP A 203 -15.95 13.62 16.24
CA ASP A 203 -16.44 14.60 17.23
C ASP A 203 -15.37 14.95 18.28
N ALA A 204 -14.49 14.00 18.62
CA ALA A 204 -13.35 14.28 19.50
C ALA A 204 -12.31 15.22 18.87
N ALA A 205 -12.37 15.44 17.56
CA ALA A 205 -11.55 16.44 16.88
C ALA A 205 -12.23 17.83 16.80
N ASP A 206 -13.52 17.93 17.16
CA ASP A 206 -14.31 19.16 17.16
C ASP A 206 -14.45 19.76 18.57
N GLU A 207 -14.06 19.05 19.65
CA GLU A 207 -13.89 19.53 21.03
C GLU A 207 -12.40 19.88 21.31
#